data_49d00a019f7710099a3224530ef9ec24
#
_entry.id   49d00a019f7710099a3224530ef9ec24
#
_cell.length_a   1.000
_cell.length_b   1.000
_cell.length_c   1.000
_cell.angle_alpha   90.00
_cell.angle_beta   90.00
_cell.angle_gamma   90.00
#
_symmetry.space_group_name_H-M   'P 1'
#
loop_
_entity.id
_entity.type
_entity.pdbx_description
1 polymer ?
#
loop_
_entity_poly.entity_id
_entity_poly.type
_entity_poly.pdbx_seq_one_letter_code
_entity_poly.pdbx_strand_id
1 'polypeptide(L)'
;MSKVSMENRYKYYYEQLDIRLKEAYDRIHSGLIDRNKYIYLNKNYNFCEIDNIISKIILDDPMIYDISHRSIKTNDGIIEIKIKYMFDNDKKTILDDQIVYKINEIYYSDIFNCTDDFSIEKSVHDWIIK
;
A
#
# COMPACT_ATOMS: atom_id res chain seq x y z
N MET A 1 -24.74 -8.24 -0.50
CA MET A 1 -23.47 -8.13 0.22
C MET A 1 -22.77 -6.84 -0.18
N SER A 2 -22.19 -6.17 0.78
CA SER A 2 -21.45 -4.96 0.49
C SER A 2 -20.17 -5.26 -0.29
N LYS A 3 -19.60 -4.25 -0.89
CA LYS A 3 -18.32 -4.42 -1.58
C LYS A 3 -17.20 -4.73 -0.57
N VAL A 4 -16.13 -5.30 -1.07
CA VAL A 4 -14.97 -5.66 -0.25
C VAL A 4 -14.39 -4.40 0.38
N SER A 5 -14.11 -4.45 1.68
CA SER A 5 -13.47 -3.36 2.40
C SER A 5 -11.96 -3.55 2.39
N MET A 6 -11.24 -2.57 1.85
CA MET A 6 -9.78 -2.61 1.83
C MET A 6 -9.18 -2.38 3.23
N GLU A 7 -9.92 -1.66 4.09
CA GLU A 7 -9.44 -1.35 5.43
C GLU A 7 -9.40 -2.57 6.35
N ASN A 8 -10.30 -3.52 6.13
CA ASN A 8 -10.42 -4.73 6.94
C ASN A 8 -9.73 -5.94 6.32
N ARG A 9 -9.01 -5.73 5.20
CA ARG A 9 -8.33 -6.80 4.53
C ARG A 9 -7.11 -7.25 5.34
N TYR A 10 -6.85 -8.56 5.32
CA TYR A 10 -5.67 -9.13 5.97
C TYR A 10 -4.39 -8.57 5.34
N LYS A 11 -3.48 -8.10 6.19
CA LYS A 11 -2.19 -7.55 5.78
C LYS A 11 -1.10 -8.57 6.07
N TYR A 12 -0.82 -9.41 5.09
CA TYR A 12 0.08 -10.55 5.25
C TYR A 12 1.47 -10.14 5.75
N TYR A 13 2.08 -9.17 5.08
CA TYR A 13 3.45 -8.76 5.42
C TYR A 13 3.50 -7.96 6.71
N TYR A 14 2.48 -7.17 6.99
CA TYR A 14 2.39 -6.42 8.23
C TYR A 14 2.44 -7.33 9.45
N GLU A 15 1.69 -8.42 9.41
CA GLU A 15 1.57 -9.33 10.56
C GLU A 15 2.89 -10.04 10.87
N GLN A 16 3.83 -10.09 9.93
CA GLN A 16 5.11 -10.74 10.12
C GLN A 16 6.18 -9.81 10.70
N LEU A 17 5.88 -8.53 10.85
CA LEU A 17 6.83 -7.56 11.37
C LEU A 17 6.85 -7.56 12.90
N ASP A 18 8.00 -7.19 13.49
CA ASP A 18 8.04 -6.91 14.92
C ASP A 18 7.38 -5.56 15.23
N ILE A 19 7.22 -5.26 16.51
CA ILE A 19 6.51 -4.05 16.96
C ILE A 19 7.18 -2.78 16.41
N ARG A 20 8.50 -2.72 16.42
CA ARG A 20 9.25 -1.56 15.93
C ARG A 20 8.98 -1.30 14.45
N LEU A 21 9.01 -2.35 13.65
CA LEU A 21 8.77 -2.24 12.21
C LEU A 21 7.29 -2.02 11.89
N LYS A 22 6.39 -2.54 12.72
CA LYS A 22 4.95 -2.25 12.57
C LYS A 22 4.64 -0.78 12.78
N GLU A 23 5.31 -0.12 13.72
CA GLU A 23 5.15 1.32 13.92
C GLU A 23 5.56 2.11 12.68
N ALA A 24 6.69 1.74 12.08
CA ALA A 24 7.14 2.37 10.83
C ALA A 24 6.16 2.11 9.69
N TYR A 25 5.68 0.87 9.57
CA TYR A 25 4.70 0.50 8.56
C TYR A 25 3.43 1.34 8.69
N ASP A 26 2.88 1.44 9.89
CA ASP A 26 1.64 2.20 10.12
C ASP A 26 1.81 3.66 9.75
N ARG A 27 2.94 4.26 10.12
CA ARG A 27 3.20 5.67 9.86
C ARG A 27 3.38 5.93 8.36
N ILE A 28 4.12 5.07 7.68
CA ILE A 28 4.34 5.20 6.24
C ILE A 28 3.03 4.93 5.49
N HIS A 29 2.31 3.89 5.86
CA HIS A 29 1.04 3.53 5.23
C HIS A 29 0.04 4.67 5.32
N SER A 30 -0.12 5.25 6.52
CA SER A 30 -1.00 6.40 6.72
C SER A 30 -0.61 7.58 5.84
N GLY A 31 0.69 7.87 5.76
CA GLY A 31 1.18 8.96 4.90
C GLY A 31 0.90 8.71 3.42
N LEU A 32 1.03 7.45 2.98
CA LEU A 32 0.76 7.09 1.58
C LEU A 32 -0.74 7.17 1.26
N ILE A 33 -1.59 6.75 2.18
CA ILE A 33 -3.05 6.87 2.02
C ILE A 33 -3.44 8.34 1.90
N ASP A 34 -2.86 9.20 2.73
CA ASP A 34 -3.12 10.65 2.70
C ASP A 34 -2.42 11.34 1.53
N ARG A 35 -1.64 10.59 0.74
CA ARG A 35 -0.89 11.07 -0.42
C ARG A 35 0.06 12.21 -0.06
N ASN A 36 0.73 12.07 1.10
CA ASN A 36 1.73 13.02 1.52
C ASN A 36 2.97 12.93 0.64
N LYS A 37 3.50 14.08 0.25
CA LYS A 37 4.75 14.14 -0.50
C LYS A 37 5.94 13.79 0.37
N TYR A 38 5.88 14.11 1.66
CA TYR A 38 6.94 13.84 2.62
C TYR A 38 6.38 13.08 3.81
N ILE A 39 7.11 12.05 4.23
CA ILE A 39 6.80 11.25 5.41
C ILE A 39 8.05 11.24 6.28
N TYR A 40 7.89 11.48 7.58
CA TYR A 40 9.01 11.60 8.50
C TYR A 40 8.97 10.52 9.57
N LEU A 41 10.14 9.95 9.87
CA LEU A 41 10.31 8.95 10.92
C LEU A 41 11.51 9.32 11.78
N ASN A 42 11.53 8.78 13.02
CA ASN A 42 12.70 8.87 13.88
C ASN A 42 13.86 8.06 13.29
N LYS A 43 15.10 8.41 13.67
CA LYS A 43 16.30 7.76 13.15
C LYS A 43 16.57 6.39 13.79
N ASN A 44 15.55 5.57 13.95
CA ASN A 44 15.70 4.23 14.53
C ASN A 44 15.66 3.12 13.48
N TYR A 45 15.72 3.50 12.20
CA TYR A 45 15.61 2.57 11.08
C TYR A 45 16.73 2.83 10.10
N ASN A 46 17.18 1.79 9.38
CA ASN A 46 18.13 1.97 8.29
C ASN A 46 17.38 2.05 6.95
N PHE A 47 18.12 2.43 5.91
CA PHE A 47 17.57 2.57 4.56
C PHE A 47 16.88 1.30 4.09
N CYS A 48 17.55 0.14 4.28
CA CYS A 48 17.02 -1.14 3.81
C CYS A 48 15.71 -1.50 4.50
N GLU A 49 15.59 -1.23 5.79
CA GLU A 49 14.37 -1.49 6.53
C GLU A 49 13.21 -0.64 6.00
N ILE A 50 13.45 0.65 5.78
CA ILE A 50 12.42 1.55 5.28
C ILE A 50 11.99 1.17 3.86
N ASP A 51 12.94 0.94 2.99
CA ASP A 51 12.62 0.56 1.60
C ASP A 51 11.85 -0.75 1.54
N ASN A 52 12.22 -1.70 2.37
CA ASN A 52 11.55 -2.99 2.47
C ASN A 52 10.11 -2.84 2.98
N ILE A 53 9.90 -1.97 3.97
CA ILE A 53 8.57 -1.68 4.50
C ILE A 53 7.68 -1.08 3.42
N ILE A 54 8.18 -0.13 2.65
CA ILE A 54 7.41 0.48 1.56
C ILE A 54 6.99 -0.58 0.54
N SER A 55 7.91 -1.47 0.18
CA SER A 55 7.60 -2.57 -0.74
C SER A 55 6.51 -3.48 -0.19
N LYS A 56 6.56 -3.79 1.11
CA LYS A 56 5.55 -4.63 1.75
C LYS A 56 4.18 -3.95 1.81
N ILE A 57 4.16 -2.63 2.04
CA ILE A 57 2.91 -1.86 2.01
C ILE A 57 2.27 -1.94 0.63
N ILE A 58 3.06 -1.78 -0.42
CA ILE A 58 2.55 -1.86 -1.80
C ILE A 58 1.96 -3.23 -2.08
N LEU A 59 2.59 -4.29 -1.58
CA LEU A 59 2.09 -5.65 -1.76
C LEU A 59 0.85 -5.94 -0.92
N ASP A 60 0.75 -5.37 0.28
CA ASP A 60 -0.39 -5.57 1.16
C ASP A 60 -1.62 -4.75 0.77
N ASP A 61 -1.40 -3.60 0.14
CA ASP A 61 -2.50 -2.65 -0.15
C ASP A 61 -2.53 -2.30 -1.64
N PRO A 62 -3.42 -2.93 -2.41
CA PRO A 62 -3.51 -2.67 -3.85
C PRO A 62 -4.02 -1.27 -4.20
N MET A 63 -4.51 -0.51 -3.22
CA MET A 63 -4.90 0.89 -3.46
C MET A 63 -3.70 1.83 -3.54
N ILE A 64 -2.50 1.36 -3.15
CA ILE A 64 -1.26 2.12 -3.27
C ILE A 64 -0.52 1.58 -4.48
N TYR A 65 -0.82 2.13 -5.66
CA TYR A 65 -0.31 1.62 -6.93
C TYR A 65 0.36 2.68 -7.79
N ASP A 66 0.27 3.96 -7.42
CA ASP A 66 0.73 5.02 -8.30
C ASP A 66 1.97 5.76 -7.78
N ILE A 67 2.79 5.10 -7.00
CA ILE A 67 4.06 5.66 -6.60
C ILE A 67 5.02 5.60 -7.79
N SER A 68 5.42 6.76 -8.28
CA SER A 68 6.37 6.88 -9.38
C SER A 68 7.81 6.76 -8.90
N HIS A 69 8.13 7.50 -7.83
CA HIS A 69 9.47 7.51 -7.25
C HIS A 69 9.36 7.64 -5.73
N ARG A 70 10.36 7.07 -5.06
CA ARG A 70 10.54 7.24 -3.63
C ARG A 70 12.02 7.46 -3.35
N SER A 71 12.32 8.37 -2.44
CA SER A 71 13.69 8.58 -1.99
C SER A 71 13.70 8.70 -0.47
N ILE A 72 14.78 8.22 0.12
CA ILE A 72 14.92 8.17 1.57
C ILE A 72 16.23 8.86 1.92
N LYS A 73 16.17 9.83 2.82
CA LYS A 73 17.39 10.47 3.31
C LYS A 73 17.28 10.73 4.80
N THR A 74 18.44 10.83 5.45
CA THR A 74 18.52 11.09 6.87
C THR A 74 19.04 12.52 7.07
N ASN A 75 18.38 13.27 7.96
CA ASN A 75 18.77 14.64 8.27
C ASN A 75 18.48 14.93 9.74
N ASP A 76 19.53 15.25 10.49
CA ASP A 76 19.43 15.67 11.91
C ASP A 76 18.62 14.70 12.78
N GLY A 77 18.84 13.39 12.61
CA GLY A 77 18.18 12.38 13.42
C GLY A 77 16.77 12.04 12.96
N ILE A 78 16.35 12.57 11.82
CA ILE A 78 15.04 12.30 11.24
C ILE A 78 15.24 11.64 9.86
N ILE A 79 14.42 10.62 9.58
CA ILE A 79 14.37 10.01 8.26
C ILE A 79 13.28 10.71 7.47
N GLU A 80 13.64 11.23 6.30
CA GLU A 80 12.70 11.88 5.39
C GLU A 80 12.47 10.97 4.20
N ILE A 81 11.22 10.62 3.96
CA ILE A 81 10.80 9.83 2.81
C ILE A 81 10.06 10.77 1.87
N LYS A 82 10.57 10.93 0.66
CA LYS A 82 9.93 11.74 -0.37
C LYS A 82 9.24 10.83 -1.36
N ILE A 83 7.96 11.07 -1.59
CA ILE A 83 7.15 10.27 -2.49
C ILE A 83 6.66 11.13 -3.66
N LYS A 84 6.81 10.61 -4.85
CA LYS A 84 6.25 11.21 -6.05
C LYS A 84 5.17 10.28 -6.60
N TYR A 85 3.97 10.82 -6.79
CA TYR A 85 2.83 10.06 -7.29
C TYR A 85 2.67 10.28 -8.79
N MET A 86 2.21 9.24 -9.50
CA MET A 86 2.05 9.31 -10.96
C MET A 86 0.85 10.14 -11.38
N PHE A 87 -0.22 10.12 -10.59
CA PHE A 87 -1.49 10.74 -10.93
C PHE A 87 -1.83 11.85 -9.94
N ASP A 88 -2.61 12.85 -10.41
CA ASP A 88 -3.18 13.82 -9.48
C ASP A 88 -4.32 13.17 -8.67
N ASN A 89 -4.83 13.91 -7.68
CA ASN A 89 -5.84 13.35 -6.78
C ASN A 89 -7.15 13.03 -7.50
N ASP A 90 -7.55 13.84 -8.47
CA ASP A 90 -8.78 13.61 -9.22
C ASP A 90 -8.68 12.34 -10.07
N LYS A 91 -7.57 12.17 -10.77
CA LYS A 91 -7.32 10.97 -11.56
C LYS A 91 -7.25 9.74 -10.68
N LYS A 92 -6.59 9.86 -9.52
CA LYS A 92 -6.48 8.76 -8.56
C LYS A 92 -7.85 8.32 -8.06
N THR A 93 -8.74 9.28 -7.76
CA THR A 93 -10.09 8.98 -7.29
C THR A 93 -10.86 8.17 -8.33
N ILE A 94 -10.79 8.56 -9.60
CA ILE A 94 -11.44 7.84 -10.69
C ILE A 94 -10.91 6.41 -10.79
N LEU A 95 -9.58 6.25 -10.74
CA LEU A 95 -8.95 4.94 -10.83
C LEU A 95 -9.26 4.07 -9.62
N ASP A 96 -9.31 4.67 -8.42
CA ASP A 96 -9.67 3.95 -7.20
C ASP A 96 -11.07 3.34 -7.32
N ASP A 97 -12.03 4.08 -7.85
CA ASP A 97 -13.39 3.58 -8.04
C ASP A 97 -13.40 2.39 -9.01
N GLN A 98 -12.60 2.47 -10.07
CA GLN A 98 -12.48 1.37 -11.03
C GLN A 98 -11.84 0.13 -10.41
N ILE A 99 -10.84 0.33 -9.56
CA ILE A 99 -10.16 -0.76 -8.84
C ILE A 99 -11.11 -1.45 -7.88
N VAL A 100 -11.86 -0.67 -7.09
CA VAL A 100 -12.84 -1.24 -6.14
C VAL A 100 -13.90 -2.03 -6.90
N TYR A 101 -14.38 -1.53 -8.03
CA TYR A 101 -15.32 -2.24 -8.88
C TYR A 101 -14.71 -3.57 -9.34
N LYS A 102 -13.46 -3.56 -9.78
CA LYS A 102 -12.79 -4.77 -10.26
C LYS A 102 -12.56 -5.78 -9.14
N ILE A 103 -12.23 -5.32 -7.94
CA ILE A 103 -12.09 -6.20 -6.78
C ILE A 103 -13.41 -6.92 -6.50
N ASN A 104 -14.52 -6.19 -6.49
CA ASN A 104 -15.84 -6.78 -6.26
C ASN A 104 -16.20 -7.77 -7.36
N GLU A 105 -15.88 -7.45 -8.61
CA GLU A 105 -16.12 -8.35 -9.73
C GLU A 105 -15.33 -9.66 -9.55
N ILE A 106 -14.06 -9.58 -9.21
CA ILE A 106 -13.23 -10.76 -8.97
C ILE A 106 -13.79 -11.57 -7.81
N TYR A 107 -14.15 -10.92 -6.71
CA TYR A 107 -14.68 -11.58 -5.52
C TYR A 107 -15.95 -12.38 -5.85
N TYR A 108 -16.88 -11.76 -6.57
CA TYR A 108 -18.16 -12.43 -6.86
C TYR A 108 -18.06 -13.48 -7.96
N SER A 109 -17.16 -13.31 -8.93
CA SER A 109 -17.01 -14.30 -10.01
C SER A 109 -16.16 -15.48 -9.60
N ASP A 110 -15.18 -15.27 -8.71
CA ASP A 110 -14.22 -16.29 -8.32
C ASP A 110 -14.37 -16.71 -6.86
N ILE A 111 -15.49 -16.41 -6.22
CA ILE A 111 -15.69 -16.67 -4.80
C ILE A 111 -15.50 -18.14 -4.43
N PHE A 112 -15.78 -19.06 -5.35
CA PHE A 112 -15.60 -20.49 -5.11
C PHE A 112 -14.19 -20.98 -5.44
N ASN A 113 -13.40 -20.15 -6.11
CA ASN A 113 -12.04 -20.47 -6.52
C ASN A 113 -10.98 -19.74 -5.71
N CYS A 114 -11.28 -18.51 -5.28
CA CYS A 114 -10.39 -17.69 -4.47
C CYS A 114 -10.89 -17.72 -3.04
N THR A 115 -10.15 -18.39 -2.17
CA THR A 115 -10.56 -18.56 -0.78
C THR A 115 -9.79 -17.69 0.19
N ASP A 116 -8.81 -16.93 -0.30
CA ASP A 116 -7.99 -16.08 0.53
C ASP A 116 -7.77 -14.71 -0.12
N ASP A 117 -7.47 -13.72 0.72
CA ASP A 117 -7.26 -12.35 0.28
C ASP A 117 -6.02 -12.22 -0.60
N PHE A 118 -5.03 -13.06 -0.42
CA PHE A 118 -3.81 -13.01 -1.20
C PHE A 118 -4.09 -13.28 -2.68
N SER A 119 -4.93 -14.28 -2.97
CA SER A 119 -5.30 -14.58 -4.36
C SER A 119 -6.05 -13.43 -5.01
N ILE A 120 -6.95 -12.79 -4.27
CA ILE A 120 -7.69 -11.62 -4.75
C ILE A 120 -6.74 -10.47 -5.03
N GLU A 121 -5.82 -10.18 -4.12
CA GLU A 121 -4.82 -9.14 -4.29
C GLU A 121 -3.96 -9.36 -5.52
N LYS A 122 -3.51 -10.59 -5.73
CA LYS A 122 -2.71 -10.92 -6.89
C LYS A 122 -3.47 -10.66 -8.17
N SER A 123 -4.73 -11.02 -8.23
CA SER A 123 -5.57 -10.79 -9.40
C SER A 123 -5.72 -9.30 -9.70
N VAL A 124 -5.91 -8.48 -8.67
CA VAL A 124 -5.99 -7.03 -8.82
C VAL A 124 -4.66 -6.45 -9.30
N HIS A 125 -3.55 -6.91 -8.71
CA HIS A 125 -2.22 -6.48 -9.11
C HIS A 125 -1.96 -6.79 -10.59
N ASP A 126 -2.28 -8.00 -11.02
CA ASP A 126 -2.10 -8.39 -12.42
C ASP A 126 -2.94 -7.53 -13.35
N TRP A 127 -4.13 -7.14 -12.93
CA TRP A 127 -4.99 -6.26 -13.71
C TRP A 127 -4.41 -4.85 -13.84
N ILE A 128 -3.84 -4.31 -12.75
CA ILE A 128 -3.28 -2.95 -12.74
C ILE A 128 -2.07 -2.82 -13.67
N ILE A 129 -1.22 -3.82 -13.71
CA ILE A 129 0.04 -3.75 -14.48
C ILE A 129 -0.10 -4.16 -15.94
N LYS A 130 -1.29 -4.52 -16.37
CA LYS A 130 -1.54 -4.87 -17.78
C LYS A 130 -1.51 -3.66 -18.71
#